data_ae380c1e8e9e418a412ab4603e002ea1
#
_entry.id   ae380c1e8e9e418a412ab4603e002ea1
#
_cell.length_a   1.000
_cell.length_b   1.000
_cell.length_c   1.000
_cell.angle_alpha   90.00
_cell.angle_beta   90.00
_cell.angle_gamma   90.00
#
_symmetry.space_group_name_H-M   'P 1'
#
loop_
_entity.id
_entity.type
_entity.pdbx_description
1 polymer ?
#
loop_
_entity_poly.entity_id
_entity_poly.type
_entity_poly.pdbx_seq_one_letter_code
_entity_poly.pdbx_strand_id
1 'polypeptide(L)'
;MEIKYRIGYVDEDINQVKKYQRRFKKLGFEVVGYDFEKEMTLQELMNQLYNSDIDLLMIDYKLDESNKVTFNGEAVANEIYENKPLFPHIIFTNKKDDAEPHVEDWKIIFDKDEIFNEVE
;
A
#
# COMPACT_ATOMS: atom_id res chain seq x y z
N MET A 1 -10.11 -6.88 -26.00
CA MET A 1 -10.25 -6.07 -24.77
C MET A 1 -9.11 -6.39 -23.81
N GLU A 2 -8.29 -5.39 -23.51
CA GLU A 2 -7.22 -5.59 -22.53
C GLU A 2 -7.76 -5.60 -21.12
N ILE A 3 -7.38 -6.63 -20.37
CA ILE A 3 -7.67 -6.68 -18.94
C ILE A 3 -6.44 -6.10 -18.22
N LYS A 4 -6.63 -4.97 -17.55
CA LYS A 4 -5.57 -4.36 -16.77
C LYS A 4 -5.75 -4.72 -15.31
N TYR A 5 -4.69 -5.23 -14.69
CA TYR A 5 -4.68 -5.41 -13.26
C TYR A 5 -4.54 -4.05 -12.57
N ARG A 6 -5.34 -3.85 -11.54
CA ARG A 6 -5.35 -2.60 -10.78
C ARG A 6 -4.73 -2.84 -9.42
N ILE A 7 -3.72 -2.03 -9.10
CA ILE A 7 -3.01 -2.10 -7.83
C ILE A 7 -3.32 -0.83 -7.04
N GLY A 8 -3.87 -0.99 -5.83
CA GLY A 8 -4.02 0.11 -4.92
C GLY A 8 -2.70 0.36 -4.22
N TYR A 9 -2.30 1.63 -4.08
CA TYR A 9 -1.07 1.98 -3.40
C TYR A 9 -1.33 3.02 -2.31
N VAL A 10 -1.15 2.60 -1.06
CA VAL A 10 -1.32 3.45 0.11
C VAL A 10 0.02 4.06 0.47
N ASP A 11 0.18 5.34 0.17
CA ASP A 11 1.37 6.13 0.50
C ASP A 11 0.91 7.58 0.64
N GLU A 12 1.27 8.23 1.75
CA GLU A 12 0.89 9.63 1.99
C GLU A 12 1.71 10.61 1.14
N ASP A 13 2.81 10.18 0.56
CA ASP A 13 3.65 11.00 -0.33
C ASP A 13 3.17 10.85 -1.77
N ILE A 14 2.51 11.89 -2.27
CA ILE A 14 1.97 11.90 -3.64
C ILE A 14 3.07 11.70 -4.71
N ASN A 15 4.28 12.13 -4.42
CA ASN A 15 5.40 11.97 -5.36
C ASN A 15 5.79 10.50 -5.50
N GLN A 16 5.72 9.74 -4.41
CA GLN A 16 5.95 8.30 -4.45
C GLN A 16 4.85 7.60 -5.24
N VAL A 17 3.59 7.99 -5.00
CA VAL A 17 2.45 7.44 -5.74
C VAL A 17 2.65 7.65 -7.23
N LYS A 18 2.97 8.87 -7.66
CA LYS A 18 3.19 9.20 -9.07
C LYS A 18 4.36 8.42 -9.67
N LYS A 19 5.44 8.25 -8.90
CA LYS A 19 6.61 7.48 -9.33
C LYS A 19 6.24 6.04 -9.66
N TYR A 20 5.52 5.37 -8.78
CA TYR A 20 5.15 3.98 -8.96
C TYR A 20 4.00 3.81 -9.96
N GLN A 21 3.12 4.80 -10.09
CA GLN A 21 2.15 4.81 -11.19
C GLN A 21 2.84 4.71 -12.54
N ARG A 22 3.92 5.49 -12.75
CA ARG A 22 4.68 5.46 -13.99
C ARG A 22 5.41 4.14 -14.19
N ARG A 23 6.04 3.62 -13.13
CA ARG A 23 6.83 2.38 -13.21
C ARG A 23 5.95 1.17 -13.51
N PHE A 24 4.85 1.04 -12.81
CA PHE A 24 3.94 -0.10 -13.00
C PHE A 24 3.17 -0.01 -14.32
N LYS A 25 2.92 1.20 -14.80
CA LYS A 25 2.29 1.39 -16.11
C LYS A 25 3.10 0.75 -17.23
N LYS A 26 4.42 0.85 -17.15
CA LYS A 26 5.33 0.22 -18.12
C LYS A 26 5.22 -1.30 -18.11
N LEU A 27 4.80 -1.88 -17.01
CA LEU A 27 4.63 -3.33 -16.85
C LEU A 27 3.19 -3.79 -17.14
N GLY A 28 2.31 -2.86 -17.56
CA GLY A 28 0.93 -3.19 -17.87
C GLY A 28 -0.05 -3.11 -16.71
N PHE A 29 0.33 -2.50 -15.59
CA PHE A 29 -0.52 -2.35 -14.43
C PHE A 29 -1.02 -0.93 -14.27
N GLU A 30 -2.24 -0.77 -13.75
CA GLU A 30 -2.78 0.52 -13.34
C GLU A 30 -2.64 0.66 -11.82
N VAL A 31 -2.06 1.76 -11.35
CA VAL A 31 -1.91 2.03 -9.92
C VAL A 31 -2.89 3.12 -9.49
N VAL A 32 -3.69 2.82 -8.48
CA VAL A 32 -4.68 3.73 -7.89
C VAL A 32 -4.13 4.26 -6.58
N GLY A 33 -4.09 5.59 -6.42
CA GLY A 33 -3.70 6.23 -5.17
C GLY A 33 -4.93 6.53 -4.31
N TYR A 34 -4.68 6.88 -3.05
CA TYR A 34 -5.73 7.21 -2.09
C TYR A 34 -5.49 8.58 -1.47
N ASP A 35 -6.57 9.24 -1.09
CA ASP A 35 -6.49 10.58 -0.49
C ASP A 35 -6.12 10.50 0.99
N PHE A 36 -5.16 11.34 1.38
CA PHE A 36 -4.78 11.52 2.78
C PHE A 36 -5.11 12.95 3.18
N GLU A 37 -6.01 13.08 4.12
CA GLU A 37 -6.41 14.36 4.67
C GLU A 37 -5.91 14.51 6.10
N LYS A 38 -5.75 15.75 6.55
CA LYS A 38 -5.34 16.04 7.92
C LYS A 38 -6.34 15.40 8.91
N GLU A 39 -5.81 14.72 9.91
CA GLU A 39 -6.61 14.03 10.94
C GLU A 39 -7.51 12.91 10.42
N MET A 40 -7.17 12.36 9.26
CA MET A 40 -7.91 11.22 8.72
C MET A 40 -7.77 10.00 9.64
N THR A 41 -8.88 9.31 9.87
CA THR A 41 -8.91 8.08 10.68
C THR A 41 -8.57 6.86 9.85
N LEU A 42 -8.16 5.77 10.53
CA LEU A 42 -7.94 4.49 9.86
C LEU A 42 -9.22 4.02 9.15
N GLN A 43 -10.38 4.18 9.80
CA GLN A 43 -11.64 3.75 9.21
C GLN A 43 -11.96 4.52 7.91
N GLU A 44 -11.66 5.81 7.86
CA GLU A 44 -11.86 6.60 6.64
C GLU A 44 -10.98 6.09 5.50
N LEU A 45 -9.72 5.74 5.80
CA LEU A 45 -8.83 5.14 4.81
C LEU A 45 -9.34 3.77 4.36
N MET A 46 -9.74 2.92 5.32
CA MET A 46 -10.27 1.58 5.00
C MET A 46 -11.51 1.66 4.10
N ASN A 47 -12.38 2.65 4.32
CA ASN A 47 -13.55 2.85 3.45
C ASN A 47 -13.14 3.16 2.01
N GLN A 48 -12.11 3.98 1.80
CA GLN A 48 -11.59 4.22 0.45
C GLN A 48 -11.05 2.93 -0.17
N LEU A 49 -10.29 2.15 0.59
CA LEU A 49 -9.66 0.92 0.12
C LEU A 49 -10.71 -0.11 -0.32
N TYR A 50 -11.70 -0.36 0.51
CA TYR A 50 -12.73 -1.36 0.23
C TYR A 50 -13.70 -0.94 -0.88
N ASN A 51 -13.81 0.35 -1.14
CA ASN A 51 -14.64 0.87 -2.24
C ASN A 51 -13.85 1.03 -3.56
N SER A 52 -12.55 0.85 -3.54
CA SER A 52 -11.75 0.87 -4.75
C SER A 52 -11.80 -0.52 -5.41
N ASP A 53 -11.87 -0.53 -6.74
CA ASP A 53 -11.90 -1.78 -7.51
C ASP A 53 -10.47 -2.17 -7.88
N ILE A 54 -9.80 -2.88 -6.98
CA ILE A 54 -8.40 -3.26 -7.13
C ILE A 54 -8.20 -4.75 -6.96
N ASP A 55 -7.12 -5.26 -7.56
CA ASP A 55 -6.76 -6.68 -7.51
C ASP A 55 -5.73 -6.98 -6.42
N LEU A 56 -4.91 -6.00 -6.06
CA LEU A 56 -3.88 -6.12 -5.04
C LEU A 56 -3.68 -4.77 -4.38
N LEU A 57 -3.48 -4.75 -3.07
CA LEU A 57 -3.16 -3.55 -2.31
C LEU A 57 -1.69 -3.57 -1.89
N MET A 58 -0.95 -2.51 -2.24
CA MET A 58 0.39 -2.26 -1.73
C MET A 58 0.31 -1.16 -0.67
N ILE A 59 0.94 -1.36 0.47
CA ILE A 59 0.86 -0.46 1.60
C ILE A 59 2.27 -0.03 2.01
N ASP A 60 2.55 1.27 1.96
CA ASP A 60 3.80 1.79 2.53
C ASP A 60 3.72 1.73 4.06
N TYR A 61 4.84 1.39 4.70
CA TYR A 61 4.85 1.25 6.15
C TYR A 61 4.73 2.58 6.87
N LYS A 62 5.54 3.58 6.50
CA LYS A 62 5.56 4.88 7.20
C LYS A 62 4.53 5.85 6.62
N LEU A 63 3.37 5.89 7.23
CA LEU A 63 2.28 6.78 6.82
C LEU A 63 2.16 8.04 7.68
N ASP A 64 2.80 8.08 8.85
CA ASP A 64 2.70 9.19 9.79
C ASP A 64 3.74 10.30 9.58
N GLU A 65 4.62 10.17 8.59
CA GLU A 65 5.69 11.15 8.34
C GLU A 65 5.16 12.54 7.97
N SER A 66 4.02 12.61 7.30
CA SER A 66 3.41 13.88 6.90
C SER A 66 2.56 14.53 8.01
N ASN A 67 2.38 13.86 9.14
CA ASN A 67 1.51 14.27 10.24
C ASN A 67 0.02 14.39 9.88
N LYS A 68 -0.40 13.82 8.76
CA LYS A 68 -1.81 13.77 8.37
C LYS A 68 -2.55 12.68 9.11
N VAL A 69 -1.87 11.56 9.37
CA VAL A 69 -2.44 10.42 10.08
C VAL A 69 -1.52 10.03 11.24
N THR A 70 -2.07 9.32 12.22
CA THR A 70 -1.34 8.86 13.41
C THR A 70 -0.97 7.38 13.37
N PHE A 71 -1.41 6.68 12.33
CA PHE A 71 -1.14 5.24 12.16
C PHE A 71 -0.13 5.03 11.03
N ASN A 72 0.49 3.85 11.01
CA ASN A 72 1.38 3.41 9.94
C ASN A 72 0.76 2.25 9.17
N GLY A 73 1.50 1.73 8.17
CA GLY A 73 0.98 0.69 7.30
C GLY A 73 0.61 -0.61 8.00
N GLU A 74 1.23 -0.91 9.16
CA GLU A 74 0.89 -2.10 9.93
C GLU A 74 -0.56 -2.08 10.41
N ALA A 75 -1.08 -0.90 10.74
CA ALA A 75 -2.48 -0.79 11.17
C ALA A 75 -3.41 -1.18 10.01
N VAL A 76 -3.10 -0.75 8.80
CA VAL A 76 -3.87 -1.10 7.59
C VAL A 76 -3.79 -2.60 7.33
N ALA A 77 -2.58 -3.15 7.33
CA ALA A 77 -2.36 -4.57 7.04
C ALA A 77 -3.02 -5.48 8.08
N ASN A 78 -2.88 -5.13 9.37
CA ASN A 78 -3.46 -5.92 10.45
C ASN A 78 -4.99 -5.86 10.45
N GLU A 79 -5.57 -4.71 10.10
CA GLU A 79 -7.02 -4.57 9.91
C GLU A 79 -7.54 -5.52 8.83
N ILE A 80 -6.84 -5.61 7.70
CA ILE A 80 -7.18 -6.52 6.62
C ILE A 80 -7.00 -7.98 7.06
N TYR A 81 -5.89 -8.27 7.73
CA TYR A 81 -5.58 -9.62 8.21
C TYR A 81 -6.68 -10.15 9.15
N GLU A 82 -7.19 -9.31 10.03
CA GLU A 82 -8.23 -9.70 10.99
C GLU A 82 -9.63 -9.77 10.38
N ASN A 83 -9.97 -8.84 9.50
CA ASN A 83 -11.35 -8.69 9.02
C ASN A 83 -11.59 -9.21 7.61
N LYS A 84 -10.59 -9.17 6.73
CA LYS A 84 -10.70 -9.64 5.36
C LYS A 84 -9.40 -10.33 4.92
N PRO A 85 -9.02 -11.45 5.55
CA PRO A 85 -7.71 -12.05 5.32
C PRO A 85 -7.47 -12.53 3.89
N LEU A 86 -8.53 -12.72 3.08
CA LEU A 86 -8.38 -13.12 1.69
C LEU A 86 -8.23 -11.94 0.74
N PHE A 87 -8.30 -10.70 1.24
CA PHE A 87 -8.07 -9.51 0.43
C PHE A 87 -6.56 -9.41 0.15
N PRO A 88 -6.12 -9.49 -1.13
CA PRO A 88 -4.68 -9.52 -1.44
C PRO A 88 -4.01 -8.21 -1.07
N HIS A 89 -3.00 -8.27 -0.21
CA HIS A 89 -2.27 -7.09 0.24
C HIS A 89 -0.83 -7.41 0.60
N ILE A 90 0.05 -6.44 0.41
CA ILE A 90 1.46 -6.51 0.81
C ILE A 90 1.89 -5.20 1.45
N ILE A 91 2.90 -5.26 2.32
CA ILE A 91 3.64 -4.08 2.78
C ILE A 91 4.78 -3.87 1.79
N PHE A 92 4.87 -2.67 1.25
CA PHE A 92 5.82 -2.31 0.20
C PHE A 92 6.61 -1.09 0.68
N THR A 93 7.79 -1.31 1.23
CA THR A 93 8.48 -0.28 1.98
C THR A 93 10.02 -0.37 1.85
N ASN A 94 10.70 0.75 2.04
CA ASN A 94 12.15 0.78 2.20
C ASN A 94 12.57 0.51 3.66
N LYS A 95 11.61 0.31 4.57
CA LYS A 95 11.86 0.16 6.01
C LYS A 95 11.41 -1.21 6.51
N LYS A 96 11.80 -2.27 5.79
CA LYS A 96 11.37 -3.63 6.08
C LYS A 96 11.69 -4.06 7.52
N ASP A 97 12.90 -3.79 8.00
CA ASP A 97 13.32 -4.18 9.35
C ASP A 97 12.50 -3.47 10.43
N ASP A 98 12.11 -2.22 10.17
CA ASP A 98 11.26 -1.47 11.11
C ASP A 98 9.83 -2.01 11.13
N ALA A 99 9.34 -2.50 9.99
CA ALA A 99 7.96 -2.98 9.85
C ALA A 99 7.75 -4.37 10.45
N GLU A 100 8.71 -5.28 10.31
CA GLU A 100 8.57 -6.68 10.71
C GLU A 100 8.04 -6.90 12.13
N PRO A 101 8.52 -6.18 13.17
CA PRO A 101 8.02 -6.41 14.54
C PRO A 101 6.56 -6.03 14.75
N HIS A 102 5.97 -5.23 13.86
CA HIS A 102 4.64 -4.64 14.03
C HIS A 102 3.57 -5.27 13.14
N VAL A 103 3.95 -6.12 12.19
CA VAL A 103 3.02 -6.74 11.24
C VAL A 103 2.80 -8.20 11.64
N GLU A 104 1.55 -8.61 11.76
CA GLU A 104 1.20 -9.97 12.19
C GLU A 104 1.71 -11.03 11.21
N ASP A 105 1.62 -10.77 9.92
CA ASP A 105 2.17 -11.66 8.89
C ASP A 105 3.36 -10.97 8.19
N TRP A 106 4.54 -11.14 8.76
CA TRP A 106 5.77 -10.55 8.22
C TRP A 106 6.12 -11.03 6.81
N LYS A 107 5.55 -12.14 6.37
CA LYS A 107 5.79 -12.69 5.02
C LYS A 107 5.25 -11.81 3.90
N ILE A 108 4.33 -10.90 4.22
CA ILE A 108 3.78 -9.97 3.24
C ILE A 108 4.62 -8.71 3.06
N ILE A 109 5.74 -8.58 3.79
CA ILE A 109 6.58 -7.39 3.73
C ILE A 109 7.63 -7.54 2.61
N PHE A 110 7.61 -6.60 1.66
CA PHE A 110 8.55 -6.57 0.54
C PHE A 110 9.30 -5.26 0.50
N ASP A 111 10.60 -5.34 0.24
CA ASP A 111 11.44 -4.17 0.06
C ASP A 111 11.20 -3.58 -1.34
N LYS A 112 11.04 -2.25 -1.40
CA LYS A 112 10.76 -1.56 -2.67
C LYS A 112 11.87 -1.79 -3.70
N ASP A 113 13.12 -1.81 -3.27
CA ASP A 113 14.26 -1.99 -4.17
C ASP A 113 14.34 -3.42 -4.68
N GLU A 114 14.05 -4.41 -3.84
CA GLU A 114 14.06 -5.82 -4.24
C GLU A 114 13.03 -6.12 -5.33
N ILE A 115 11.82 -5.60 -5.21
CA ILE A 115 10.75 -5.84 -6.19
C ILE A 115 11.18 -5.40 -7.58
N PHE A 116 11.73 -4.19 -7.69
CA PHE A 116 12.12 -3.66 -9.00
C PHE A 116 13.39 -4.29 -9.55
N ASN A 117 14.27 -4.76 -8.70
CA ASN A 117 15.45 -5.49 -9.16
C ASN A 117 15.10 -6.83 -9.80
N GLU A 118 14.03 -7.47 -9.34
CA GLU A 118 13.58 -8.75 -9.89
C GLU A 118 12.82 -8.62 -11.21
N VAL A 119 12.10 -7.53 -11.41
CA VAL A 119 11.24 -7.34 -12.59
C VAL A 119 11.88 -6.49 -13.69
N GLU A 120 12.98 -5.82 -13.39
CA GLU A 120 13.76 -5.07 -14.37
C GLU A 120 14.95 -5.90 -14.86
#